data_83235f9de9a7c328c17e3ad804fdba11
#
_entry.id   83235f9de9a7c328c17e3ad804fdba11
#
_cell.length_a   1.000
_cell.length_b   1.000
_cell.length_c   1.000
_cell.angle_alpha   90.00
_cell.angle_beta   90.00
_cell.angle_gamma   90.00
#
_symmetry.space_group_name_H-M   'P 1'
#
loop_
_entity.id
_entity.type
_entity.pdbx_description
1 polymer ?
#
loop_
_entity_poly.entity_id
_entity_poly.type
_entity_poly.pdbx_seq_one_letter_code
_entity_poly.pdbx_strand_id
1 'polypeptide(L)'
;DFGLQLDLGFLTANKDYTYFAPRAIFYATYISEKIGYWRYIAIYKHLEKNPSGKIFPLFNFFENWCQDENRHGDFFDALMRAQPRTVKSLSQKIEIFGYTLKHPIFDYYHRFRYFLNNHPIVSKLWSRFFLLAVFATMYIRDLGTKRDFYGALGLNAREYDQFVINKTNETSAKVFPVVLNVYDKSFYKRLDRIVENSTRLSEIDKKENPNVIKVLSKLPIFISNGYQLIRLYLLKPLESDDFQPSIR
;
A
#
# COMPACT_ATOMS: atom_id res chain seq x y z
N ASP A 1 31.06 20.41 -9.92
CA ASP A 1 30.89 19.03 -10.36
C ASP A 1 30.28 18.22 -9.23
N PHE A 2 28.97 18.08 -9.24
CA PHE A 2 28.30 17.09 -8.41
C PHE A 2 28.44 15.74 -9.11
N GLY A 3 29.56 15.05 -8.85
CA GLY A 3 29.72 13.66 -9.22
C GLY A 3 28.80 12.79 -8.38
N LEU A 4 27.58 12.57 -8.83
CA LEU A 4 26.73 11.54 -8.28
C LEU A 4 27.33 10.20 -8.69
N GLN A 5 28.20 9.64 -7.87
CA GLN A 5 28.73 8.30 -8.07
C GLN A 5 27.64 7.30 -7.66
N LEU A 6 26.79 6.95 -8.60
CA LEU A 6 25.83 5.86 -8.44
C LEU A 6 26.63 4.55 -8.38
N ASP A 7 26.77 3.99 -7.20
CA ASP A 7 27.26 2.62 -7.04
C ASP A 7 26.20 1.64 -7.57
N LEU A 8 26.34 1.26 -8.83
CA LEU A 8 25.47 0.27 -9.50
C LEU A 8 25.85 -1.18 -9.16
N GLY A 9 26.79 -1.40 -8.24
CA GLY A 9 27.21 -2.74 -7.83
C GLY A 9 26.06 -3.60 -7.32
N PHE A 10 25.00 -2.99 -6.76
CA PHE A 10 23.80 -3.70 -6.36
C PHE A 10 23.01 -4.31 -7.54
N LEU A 11 23.16 -3.81 -8.77
CA LEU A 11 22.52 -4.35 -9.97
C LEU A 11 23.22 -5.60 -10.50
N THR A 12 24.52 -5.74 -10.23
CA THR A 12 25.34 -6.87 -10.65
C THR A 12 25.49 -7.95 -9.56
N ALA A 13 25.08 -7.65 -8.31
CA ALA A 13 25.04 -8.62 -7.25
C ALA A 13 24.02 -9.73 -7.61
N ASN A 14 24.46 -11.00 -7.54
CA ASN A 14 23.56 -12.15 -7.64
C ASN A 14 22.51 -12.07 -6.54
N LYS A 15 21.34 -11.55 -6.90
CA LYS A 15 20.17 -11.54 -6.05
C LYS A 15 19.34 -12.75 -6.38
N ASP A 16 19.01 -13.56 -5.38
CA ASP A 16 17.98 -14.57 -5.51
C ASP A 16 16.70 -13.88 -5.96
N TYR A 17 16.25 -14.21 -7.15
CA TYR A 17 15.05 -13.61 -7.74
C TYR A 17 13.84 -14.10 -6.95
N THR A 18 13.29 -13.25 -6.12
CA THR A 18 12.00 -13.52 -5.47
C THR A 18 10.90 -13.35 -6.52
N TYR A 19 10.42 -14.47 -7.06
CA TYR A 19 9.36 -14.45 -8.06
C TYR A 19 8.02 -14.10 -7.40
N PHE A 20 7.57 -12.86 -7.56
CA PHE A 20 6.22 -12.47 -7.20
C PHE A 20 5.25 -12.85 -8.31
N ALA A 21 4.08 -13.36 -7.93
CA ALA A 21 3.01 -13.59 -8.90
C ALA A 21 2.69 -12.28 -9.64
N PRO A 22 2.68 -12.24 -10.97
CA PRO A 22 2.48 -11.00 -11.75
C PRO A 22 1.25 -10.20 -11.32
N ARG A 23 0.16 -10.90 -10.97
CA ARG A 23 -1.06 -10.29 -10.48
C ARG A 23 -0.86 -9.48 -9.19
N ALA A 24 -0.05 -9.99 -8.25
CA ALA A 24 0.24 -9.28 -7.01
C ALA A 24 1.03 -7.98 -7.29
N ILE A 25 1.97 -8.03 -8.23
CA ILE A 25 2.72 -6.86 -8.69
C ILE A 25 1.77 -5.84 -9.31
N PHE A 26 0.87 -6.25 -10.19
CA PHE A 26 -0.07 -5.33 -10.84
C PHE A 26 -1.01 -4.65 -9.84
N TYR A 27 -1.52 -5.38 -8.84
CA TYR A 27 -2.31 -4.77 -7.78
C TYR A 27 -1.49 -3.78 -6.95
N ALA A 28 -0.25 -4.13 -6.59
CA ALA A 28 0.61 -3.26 -5.80
C ALA A 28 0.95 -1.98 -6.57
N THR A 29 1.30 -2.10 -7.86
CA THR A 29 1.61 -0.96 -8.71
C THR A 29 0.36 -0.10 -8.93
N TYR A 30 -0.78 -0.70 -9.26
CA TYR A 30 -2.04 0.02 -9.39
C TYR A 30 -2.34 0.91 -8.16
N ILE A 31 -2.22 0.34 -6.96
CA ILE A 31 -2.46 1.11 -5.72
C ILE A 31 -1.42 2.20 -5.54
N SER A 32 -0.15 1.93 -5.83
CA SER A 32 0.93 2.93 -5.77
C SER A 32 0.65 4.13 -6.67
N GLU A 33 0.30 3.88 -7.94
CA GLU A 33 -0.04 4.93 -8.93
C GLU A 33 -1.28 5.74 -8.48
N LYS A 34 -2.32 5.08 -7.99
CA LYS A 34 -3.52 5.78 -7.52
C LYS A 34 -3.27 6.58 -6.23
N ILE A 35 -2.40 6.12 -5.35
CA ILE A 35 -1.93 6.92 -4.20
C ILE A 35 -1.15 8.15 -4.71
N GLY A 36 -0.23 7.96 -5.66
CA GLY A 36 0.54 9.04 -6.28
C GLY A 36 -0.39 10.10 -6.87
N TYR A 37 -1.34 9.68 -7.71
CA TYR A 37 -2.34 10.56 -8.30
C TYR A 37 -3.08 11.41 -7.25
N TRP A 38 -3.67 10.77 -6.24
CA TRP A 38 -4.45 11.50 -5.23
C TRP A 38 -3.58 12.41 -4.36
N ARG A 39 -2.33 12.04 -4.13
CA ARG A 39 -1.35 12.89 -3.44
C ARG A 39 -1.03 14.13 -4.22
N TYR A 40 -0.66 13.97 -5.47
CA TYR A 40 -0.25 15.10 -6.31
C TYR A 40 -1.42 16.04 -6.61
N ILE A 41 -2.60 15.51 -6.93
CA ILE A 41 -3.77 16.35 -7.18
C ILE A 41 -4.21 17.14 -5.93
N ALA A 42 -4.08 16.55 -4.73
CA ALA A 42 -4.40 17.26 -3.50
C ALA A 42 -3.43 18.41 -3.23
N ILE A 43 -2.11 18.18 -3.42
CA ILE A 43 -1.09 19.22 -3.31
C ILE A 43 -1.30 20.28 -4.38
N TYR A 44 -1.50 19.89 -5.63
CA TYR A 44 -1.73 20.82 -6.74
C TYR A 44 -2.91 21.76 -6.44
N LYS A 45 -4.08 21.20 -6.12
CA LYS A 45 -5.27 21.98 -5.80
C LYS A 45 -5.11 22.88 -4.57
N HIS A 46 -4.32 22.44 -3.59
CA HIS A 46 -4.00 23.26 -2.42
C HIS A 46 -3.13 24.46 -2.80
N LEU A 47 -2.07 24.22 -3.59
CA LEU A 47 -1.12 25.26 -4.01
C LEU A 47 -1.71 26.25 -5.01
N GLU A 48 -2.71 25.84 -5.81
CA GLU A 48 -3.48 26.77 -6.64
C GLU A 48 -4.26 27.80 -5.79
N LYS A 49 -4.79 27.36 -4.65
CA LYS A 49 -5.50 28.23 -3.69
C LYS A 49 -4.55 29.03 -2.79
N ASN A 50 -3.32 28.55 -2.60
CA ASN A 50 -2.31 29.09 -1.71
C ASN A 50 -0.97 29.23 -2.44
N PRO A 51 -0.83 30.18 -3.40
CA PRO A 51 0.37 30.29 -4.25
C PRO A 51 1.66 30.54 -3.49
N SER A 52 1.59 31.13 -2.29
CA SER A 52 2.75 31.36 -1.42
C SER A 52 3.41 30.05 -0.96
N GLY A 53 2.69 28.93 -0.97
CA GLY A 53 3.22 27.60 -0.66
C GLY A 53 4.00 26.96 -1.82
N LYS A 54 4.02 27.55 -3.02
CA LYS A 54 4.81 27.06 -4.17
C LYS A 54 6.30 27.36 -3.99
N ILE A 55 6.89 26.86 -2.91
CA ILE A 55 8.29 27.14 -2.52
C ILE A 55 9.33 26.45 -3.42
N PHE A 56 8.93 25.46 -4.23
CA PHE A 56 9.80 24.75 -5.15
C PHE A 56 9.29 24.85 -6.60
N PRO A 57 10.19 25.09 -7.58
CA PRO A 57 9.81 25.17 -9.00
C PRO A 57 9.13 23.91 -9.54
N LEU A 58 9.42 22.74 -8.96
CA LEU A 58 8.86 21.45 -9.36
C LEU A 58 7.31 21.41 -9.24
N PHE A 59 6.71 22.20 -8.38
CA PHE A 59 5.25 22.26 -8.24
C PHE A 59 4.53 22.78 -9.49
N ASN A 60 5.22 23.44 -10.40
CA ASN A 60 4.66 23.86 -11.68
C ASN A 60 4.34 22.68 -12.61
N PHE A 61 4.95 21.52 -12.38
CA PHE A 61 4.75 20.29 -13.17
C PHE A 61 3.75 19.33 -12.55
N PHE A 62 3.19 19.62 -11.37
CA PHE A 62 2.33 18.70 -10.64
C PHE A 62 1.05 18.31 -11.39
N GLU A 63 0.47 19.21 -12.19
CA GLU A 63 -0.69 18.88 -13.00
C GLU A 63 -0.38 17.76 -14.00
N ASN A 64 0.74 17.89 -14.72
CA ASN A 64 1.17 16.86 -15.67
C ASN A 64 1.47 15.53 -14.97
N TRP A 65 2.13 15.58 -13.80
CA TRP A 65 2.41 14.38 -13.01
C TRP A 65 1.12 13.71 -12.51
N CYS A 66 0.12 14.48 -12.08
CA CYS A 66 -1.18 13.92 -11.73
C CYS A 66 -1.80 13.12 -12.88
N GLN A 67 -1.72 13.67 -14.11
CA GLN A 67 -2.25 13.00 -15.28
C GLN A 67 -1.47 11.72 -15.63
N ASP A 68 -0.15 11.75 -15.50
CA ASP A 68 0.69 10.56 -15.75
C ASP A 68 0.42 9.45 -14.74
N GLU A 69 0.40 9.75 -13.45
CA GLU A 69 0.07 8.77 -12.40
C GLU A 69 -1.34 8.16 -12.61
N ASN A 70 -2.29 8.99 -13.07
CA ASN A 70 -3.62 8.48 -13.38
C ASN A 70 -3.60 7.51 -14.57
N ARG A 71 -2.88 7.85 -15.65
CA ARG A 71 -2.73 7.00 -16.83
C ARG A 71 -2.01 5.69 -16.50
N HIS A 72 -0.95 5.74 -15.70
CA HIS A 72 -0.25 4.54 -15.21
C HIS A 72 -1.22 3.64 -14.43
N GLY A 73 -1.99 4.19 -13.51
CA GLY A 73 -3.00 3.42 -12.78
C GLY A 73 -4.06 2.81 -13.69
N ASP A 74 -4.56 3.56 -14.69
CA ASP A 74 -5.53 3.05 -15.65
C ASP A 74 -4.94 1.96 -16.57
N PHE A 75 -3.66 2.06 -16.90
CA PHE A 75 -2.94 1.01 -17.61
C PHE A 75 -2.89 -0.31 -16.81
N PHE A 76 -2.57 -0.25 -15.52
CA PHE A 76 -2.57 -1.46 -14.68
C PHE A 76 -3.99 -2.01 -14.45
N ASP A 77 -5.01 -1.16 -14.36
CA ASP A 77 -6.42 -1.61 -14.35
C ASP A 77 -6.75 -2.36 -15.65
N ALA A 78 -6.40 -1.80 -16.80
CA ALA A 78 -6.61 -2.44 -18.09
C ALA A 78 -5.86 -3.78 -18.21
N LEU A 79 -4.60 -3.86 -17.75
CA LEU A 79 -3.84 -5.11 -17.70
C LEU A 79 -4.52 -6.18 -16.85
N MET A 80 -5.01 -5.81 -15.66
CA MET A 80 -5.70 -6.75 -14.77
C MET A 80 -7.00 -7.25 -15.36
N ARG A 81 -7.72 -6.43 -16.14
CA ARG A 81 -8.94 -6.83 -16.85
C ARG A 81 -8.65 -7.66 -18.08
N ALA A 82 -7.60 -7.34 -18.83
CA ALA A 82 -7.21 -8.04 -20.04
C ALA A 82 -6.54 -9.40 -19.78
N GLN A 83 -6.02 -9.62 -18.57
CA GLN A 83 -5.47 -10.91 -18.21
C GLN A 83 -6.60 -11.95 -18.15
N PRO A 84 -6.74 -12.83 -19.17
CA PRO A 84 -7.59 -13.97 -19.02
C PRO A 84 -7.06 -14.75 -17.81
N ARG A 85 -7.99 -15.23 -16.98
CA ARG A 85 -7.68 -16.09 -15.83
C ARG A 85 -6.69 -17.15 -16.27
N THR A 86 -5.39 -16.82 -16.11
CA THR A 86 -4.26 -17.73 -16.34
C THR A 86 -4.40 -18.64 -17.52
N VAL A 87 -4.10 -18.17 -18.70
CA VAL A 87 -3.57 -19.07 -19.71
C VAL A 87 -2.13 -19.40 -19.28
N LYS A 88 -1.99 -20.37 -18.40
CA LYS A 88 -0.74 -21.11 -18.36
C LYS A 88 -0.60 -21.66 -19.76
N SER A 89 0.43 -21.24 -20.48
CA SER A 89 0.71 -21.79 -21.81
C SER A 89 0.76 -23.32 -21.69
N LEU A 90 0.43 -24.03 -22.74
CA LEU A 90 0.50 -25.48 -22.72
C LEU A 90 1.88 -25.97 -22.26
N SER A 91 2.95 -25.27 -22.62
CA SER A 91 4.32 -25.52 -22.17
C SER A 91 4.46 -25.40 -20.64
N GLN A 92 3.90 -24.37 -20.01
CA GLN A 92 3.93 -24.23 -18.56
C GLN A 92 3.10 -25.30 -17.84
N LYS A 93 2.00 -25.77 -18.46
CA LYS A 93 1.23 -26.92 -17.91
C LYS A 93 2.03 -28.21 -17.97
N ILE A 94 2.76 -28.43 -19.04
CA ILE A 94 3.63 -29.63 -19.21
C ILE A 94 4.82 -29.56 -18.25
N GLU A 95 5.44 -28.40 -18.08
CA GLU A 95 6.56 -28.19 -17.17
C GLU A 95 6.12 -28.40 -15.71
N ILE A 96 4.96 -27.87 -15.32
CA ILE A 96 4.37 -28.08 -13.98
C ILE A 96 4.02 -29.55 -13.79
N PHE A 97 3.47 -30.22 -14.79
CA PHE A 97 3.16 -31.66 -14.72
C PHE A 97 4.42 -32.50 -14.53
N GLY A 98 5.48 -32.20 -15.30
CA GLY A 98 6.78 -32.85 -15.14
C GLY A 98 7.43 -32.62 -13.78
N TYR A 99 7.30 -31.42 -13.23
CA TYR A 99 7.80 -31.06 -11.90
C TYR A 99 6.97 -31.75 -10.79
N THR A 100 5.67 -31.84 -10.96
CA THR A 100 4.72 -32.51 -10.04
C THR A 100 5.05 -33.97 -9.83
N LEU A 101 5.44 -34.69 -10.89
CA LEU A 101 5.84 -36.10 -10.80
C LEU A 101 7.10 -36.31 -9.96
N LYS A 102 8.00 -35.32 -9.92
CA LYS A 102 9.24 -35.39 -9.12
C LYS A 102 9.08 -34.92 -7.68
N HIS A 103 8.09 -34.05 -7.40
CA HIS A 103 7.96 -33.40 -6.11
C HIS A 103 6.47 -33.29 -5.66
N PRO A 104 5.84 -34.37 -5.21
CA PRO A 104 4.40 -34.38 -4.87
C PRO A 104 4.02 -33.42 -3.74
N ILE A 105 4.90 -33.18 -2.77
CA ILE A 105 4.67 -32.22 -1.67
C ILE A 105 4.60 -30.77 -2.22
N PHE A 106 5.44 -30.47 -3.20
CA PHE A 106 5.49 -29.14 -3.81
C PHE A 106 4.26 -28.88 -4.68
N ASP A 107 3.72 -29.91 -5.34
CA ASP A 107 2.47 -29.83 -6.10
C ASP A 107 1.27 -29.59 -5.18
N TYR A 108 1.19 -30.28 -4.06
CA TYR A 108 0.12 -30.06 -3.07
C TYR A 108 0.13 -28.61 -2.56
N TYR A 109 1.33 -28.06 -2.27
CA TYR A 109 1.48 -26.67 -1.86
C TYR A 109 1.02 -25.70 -2.96
N HIS A 110 1.41 -25.93 -4.21
CA HIS A 110 1.01 -25.08 -5.34
C HIS A 110 -0.48 -25.17 -5.65
N ARG A 111 -1.08 -26.35 -5.56
CA ARG A 111 -2.54 -26.54 -5.72
C ARG A 111 -3.31 -25.86 -4.60
N PHE A 112 -2.84 -26.01 -3.37
CA PHE A 112 -3.44 -25.35 -2.21
C PHE A 112 -3.34 -23.83 -2.33
N ARG A 113 -2.16 -23.31 -2.67
CA ARG A 113 -1.95 -21.87 -2.94
C ARG A 113 -2.81 -21.36 -4.10
N TYR A 114 -2.94 -22.13 -5.18
CA TYR A 114 -3.81 -21.81 -6.31
C TYR A 114 -5.28 -21.77 -5.89
N PHE A 115 -5.73 -22.75 -5.13
CA PHE A 115 -7.07 -22.80 -4.54
C PHE A 115 -7.33 -21.58 -3.67
N LEU A 116 -6.44 -21.30 -2.73
CA LEU A 116 -6.57 -20.14 -1.85
C LEU A 116 -6.67 -18.82 -2.64
N ASN A 117 -5.80 -18.63 -3.63
CA ASN A 117 -5.76 -17.38 -4.41
C ASN A 117 -6.98 -17.17 -5.32
N ASN A 118 -7.68 -18.23 -5.69
CA ASN A 118 -8.85 -18.14 -6.57
C ASN A 118 -10.18 -18.33 -5.83
N HIS A 119 -10.15 -18.63 -4.53
CA HIS A 119 -11.37 -18.74 -3.74
C HIS A 119 -11.94 -17.34 -3.43
N PRO A 120 -13.25 -17.09 -3.67
CA PRO A 120 -13.84 -15.76 -3.46
C PRO A 120 -13.63 -15.19 -2.05
N ILE A 121 -13.76 -16.03 -1.02
CA ILE A 121 -13.56 -15.65 0.38
C ILE A 121 -12.10 -15.23 0.61
N VAL A 122 -11.15 -16.01 0.11
CA VAL A 122 -9.71 -15.71 0.28
C VAL A 122 -9.34 -14.43 -0.47
N SER A 123 -9.90 -14.20 -1.66
CA SER A 123 -9.69 -12.96 -2.40
C SER A 123 -10.21 -11.75 -1.62
N LYS A 124 -11.39 -11.84 -0.98
CA LYS A 124 -11.92 -10.79 -0.11
C LYS A 124 -11.05 -10.56 1.13
N LEU A 125 -10.59 -11.62 1.78
CA LEU A 125 -9.70 -11.53 2.95
C LEU A 125 -8.36 -10.91 2.58
N TRP A 126 -7.78 -11.33 1.44
CA TRP A 126 -6.50 -10.82 0.96
C TRP A 126 -6.57 -9.34 0.57
N SER A 127 -7.62 -8.91 -0.15
CA SER A 127 -7.77 -7.50 -0.54
C SER A 127 -7.87 -6.59 0.67
N ARG A 128 -8.60 -6.99 1.71
CA ARG A 128 -8.67 -6.25 2.97
C ARG A 128 -7.32 -6.14 3.67
N PHE A 129 -6.62 -7.26 3.78
CA PHE A 129 -5.30 -7.30 4.40
C PHE A 129 -4.33 -6.39 3.65
N PHE A 130 -4.30 -6.51 2.32
CA PHE A 130 -3.40 -5.73 1.48
C PHE A 130 -3.66 -4.23 1.58
N LEU A 131 -4.92 -3.80 1.42
CA LEU A 131 -5.29 -2.39 1.54
C LEU A 131 -4.98 -1.84 2.94
N LEU A 132 -5.28 -2.61 3.99
CA LEU A 132 -4.98 -2.20 5.36
C LEU A 132 -3.48 -2.04 5.59
N ALA A 133 -2.66 -2.99 5.11
CA ALA A 133 -1.21 -2.92 5.24
C ALA A 133 -0.65 -1.68 4.54
N VAL A 134 -1.08 -1.40 3.30
CA VAL A 134 -0.64 -0.23 2.53
C VAL A 134 -1.04 1.07 3.23
N PHE A 135 -2.32 1.22 3.59
CA PHE A 135 -2.82 2.47 4.18
C PHE A 135 -2.28 2.72 5.59
N ALA A 136 -2.18 1.68 6.42
CA ALA A 136 -1.59 1.82 7.75
C ALA A 136 -0.11 2.23 7.66
N THR A 137 0.66 1.57 6.79
CA THR A 137 2.09 1.90 6.60
C THR A 137 2.25 3.34 6.09
N MET A 138 1.43 3.75 5.11
CA MET A 138 1.44 5.10 4.57
C MET A 138 1.15 6.13 5.66
N TYR A 139 0.05 5.95 6.40
CA TYR A 139 -0.41 6.87 7.44
C TYR A 139 0.62 7.02 8.58
N ILE A 140 1.18 5.90 9.05
CA ILE A 140 2.21 5.90 10.10
C ILE A 140 3.46 6.64 9.62
N ARG A 141 3.92 6.36 8.40
CA ARG A 141 5.11 7.00 7.84
C ARG A 141 4.92 8.50 7.65
N ASP A 142 3.80 8.90 7.08
CA ASP A 142 3.59 10.28 6.67
C ASP A 142 3.31 11.19 7.88
N LEU A 143 2.61 10.70 8.90
CA LEU A 143 2.47 11.45 10.16
C LEU A 143 3.73 11.42 11.04
N GLY A 144 4.55 10.36 10.92
CA GLY A 144 5.79 10.24 11.68
C GLY A 144 6.97 10.99 11.09
N THR A 145 7.16 10.93 9.76
CA THR A 145 8.40 11.43 9.11
C THR A 145 8.19 12.57 8.12
N LYS A 146 6.99 12.76 7.58
CA LYS A 146 6.71 13.79 6.57
C LYS A 146 5.83 14.92 7.06
N ARG A 147 5.50 14.94 8.34
CA ARG A 147 4.63 15.95 8.93
C ARG A 147 5.11 17.37 8.68
N ASP A 148 6.40 17.60 8.87
CA ASP A 148 7.00 18.93 8.69
C ASP A 148 7.01 19.36 7.23
N PHE A 149 7.21 18.42 6.31
CA PHE A 149 7.12 18.70 4.87
C PHE A 149 5.72 19.18 4.47
N TYR A 150 4.67 18.48 4.91
CA TYR A 150 3.30 18.92 4.63
C TYR A 150 2.96 20.25 5.32
N GLY A 151 3.45 20.43 6.54
CA GLY A 151 3.31 21.71 7.26
C GLY A 151 3.95 22.88 6.55
N ALA A 152 5.12 22.69 5.94
CA ALA A 152 5.80 23.71 5.13
C ALA A 152 4.99 24.11 3.88
N LEU A 153 4.16 23.20 3.35
CA LEU A 153 3.21 23.50 2.26
C LEU A 153 1.88 24.09 2.75
N GLY A 154 1.71 24.29 4.06
CA GLY A 154 0.46 24.73 4.66
C GLY A 154 -0.62 23.64 4.73
N LEU A 155 -0.24 22.36 4.60
CA LEU A 155 -1.14 21.23 4.66
C LEU A 155 -1.14 20.59 6.07
N ASN A 156 -2.32 20.24 6.57
CA ASN A 156 -2.45 19.37 7.73
C ASN A 156 -2.19 17.92 7.29
N ALA A 157 -1.08 17.33 7.73
CA ALA A 157 -0.66 15.99 7.31
C ALA A 157 -1.75 14.92 7.55
N ARG A 158 -2.49 15.03 8.67
CA ARG A 158 -3.55 14.07 9.02
C ARG A 158 -4.74 14.17 8.06
N GLU A 159 -5.26 15.36 7.85
CA GLU A 159 -6.39 15.60 6.94
C GLU A 159 -6.03 15.24 5.50
N TYR A 160 -4.82 15.59 5.11
CA TYR A 160 -4.27 15.24 3.81
C TYR A 160 -4.22 13.72 3.59
N ASP A 161 -3.62 12.97 4.52
CA ASP A 161 -3.54 11.51 4.39
C ASP A 161 -4.91 10.83 4.47
N GLN A 162 -5.82 11.33 5.31
CA GLN A 162 -7.20 10.84 5.35
C GLN A 162 -7.89 11.03 4.00
N PHE A 163 -7.72 12.18 3.37
CA PHE A 163 -8.23 12.43 2.02
C PHE A 163 -7.66 11.45 1.01
N VAL A 164 -6.34 11.26 0.99
CA VAL A 164 -5.65 10.35 0.06
C VAL A 164 -6.11 8.91 0.26
N ILE A 165 -6.20 8.44 1.52
CA ILE A 165 -6.67 7.10 1.86
C ILE A 165 -8.12 6.91 1.40
N ASN A 166 -9.02 7.85 1.72
CA ASN A 166 -10.42 7.76 1.32
C ASN A 166 -10.53 7.65 -0.20
N LYS A 167 -9.88 8.54 -0.94
CA LYS A 167 -9.96 8.57 -2.40
C LYS A 167 -9.30 7.35 -3.06
N THR A 168 -8.17 6.87 -2.53
CA THR A 168 -7.55 5.64 -3.04
C THR A 168 -8.42 4.42 -2.74
N ASN A 169 -9.02 4.34 -1.55
CA ASN A 169 -9.92 3.25 -1.18
C ASN A 169 -11.17 3.23 -2.09
N GLU A 170 -11.77 4.40 -2.35
CA GLU A 170 -12.86 4.58 -3.32
C GLU A 170 -12.46 4.03 -4.70
N THR A 171 -11.33 4.49 -5.22
CA THR A 171 -10.84 4.07 -6.54
C THR A 171 -10.54 2.58 -6.58
N SER A 172 -10.05 2.01 -5.48
CA SER A 172 -9.71 0.59 -5.36
C SER A 172 -10.92 -0.35 -5.49
N ALA A 173 -12.14 0.14 -5.25
CA ALA A 173 -13.36 -0.64 -5.45
C ALA A 173 -13.56 -1.10 -6.90
N LYS A 174 -12.86 -0.50 -7.88
CA LYS A 174 -12.89 -0.95 -9.28
C LYS A 174 -12.19 -2.28 -9.51
N VAL A 175 -11.18 -2.61 -8.69
CA VAL A 175 -10.30 -3.77 -8.90
C VAL A 175 -10.31 -4.77 -7.75
N PHE A 176 -10.72 -4.36 -6.55
CA PHE A 176 -10.82 -5.22 -5.38
C PHE A 176 -12.28 -5.60 -5.10
N PRO A 177 -12.56 -6.87 -4.74
CA PRO A 177 -13.94 -7.31 -4.48
C PRO A 177 -14.54 -6.66 -3.23
N VAL A 178 -13.72 -6.23 -2.30
CA VAL A 178 -14.10 -5.46 -1.12
C VAL A 178 -13.01 -4.44 -0.81
N VAL A 179 -13.42 -3.32 -0.25
CA VAL A 179 -12.54 -2.25 0.23
C VAL A 179 -12.73 -2.02 1.74
N LEU A 180 -11.84 -1.25 2.34
CA LEU A 180 -11.90 -0.96 3.78
C LEU A 180 -13.06 0.00 4.09
N ASN A 181 -13.65 -0.15 5.27
CA ASN A 181 -14.62 0.82 5.77
C ASN A 181 -13.90 1.99 6.46
N VAL A 182 -13.30 2.84 5.67
CA VAL A 182 -12.56 4.04 6.13
C VAL A 182 -13.49 5.10 6.73
N TYR A 183 -14.80 4.99 6.52
CA TYR A 183 -15.81 5.90 7.06
C TYR A 183 -16.30 5.49 8.44
N ASP A 184 -15.91 4.30 8.94
CA ASP A 184 -16.18 3.92 10.32
C ASP A 184 -15.49 4.88 11.28
N LYS A 185 -16.24 5.38 12.28
CA LYS A 185 -15.76 6.37 13.27
C LYS A 185 -14.51 5.91 14.04
N SER A 186 -14.29 4.60 14.13
CA SER A 186 -13.13 4.03 14.82
C SER A 186 -11.90 3.87 13.93
N PHE A 187 -12.04 3.95 12.58
CA PHE A 187 -10.97 3.65 11.66
C PHE A 187 -9.73 4.52 11.90
N TYR A 188 -9.87 5.82 11.74
CA TYR A 188 -8.74 6.75 11.93
C TYR A 188 -8.29 6.86 13.40
N LYS A 189 -9.21 6.74 14.37
CA LYS A 189 -8.85 6.70 15.79
C LYS A 189 -7.88 5.54 16.11
N ARG A 190 -8.05 4.40 15.45
CA ARG A 190 -7.16 3.26 15.62
C ARG A 190 -5.82 3.46 14.92
N LEU A 191 -5.81 4.05 13.73
CA LEU A 191 -4.56 4.42 13.05
C LEU A 191 -3.78 5.46 13.85
N ASP A 192 -4.46 6.49 14.39
CA ASP A 192 -3.83 7.49 15.27
C ASP A 192 -3.17 6.86 16.49
N ARG A 193 -3.83 5.87 17.11
CA ARG A 193 -3.22 5.12 18.21
C ARG A 193 -1.96 4.38 17.82
N ILE A 194 -1.91 3.82 16.60
CA ILE A 194 -0.70 3.16 16.08
C ILE A 194 0.41 4.19 15.83
N VAL A 195 0.08 5.38 15.33
CA VAL A 195 1.05 6.49 15.17
C VAL A 195 1.62 6.93 16.50
N GLU A 196 0.77 7.14 17.52
CA GLU A 196 1.22 7.47 18.90
C GLU A 196 2.15 6.38 19.45
N ASN A 197 1.79 5.11 19.27
CA ASN A 197 2.60 3.97 19.67
C ASN A 197 3.95 3.93 18.92
N SER A 198 3.98 4.28 17.63
CA SER A 198 5.21 4.37 16.84
C SER A 198 6.16 5.44 17.39
N THR A 199 5.61 6.59 17.81
CA THR A 199 6.40 7.65 18.49
C THR A 199 7.00 7.14 19.79
N ARG A 200 6.21 6.44 20.62
CA ARG A 200 6.67 5.83 21.88
C ARG A 200 7.77 4.79 21.66
N LEU A 201 7.66 3.98 20.58
CA LEU A 201 8.73 3.03 20.21
C LEU A 201 10.04 3.76 19.91
N SER A 202 9.97 4.85 19.14
CA SER A 202 11.14 5.68 18.83
C SER A 202 11.76 6.31 20.09
N GLU A 203 10.94 6.73 21.06
CA GLU A 203 11.43 7.27 22.34
C GLU A 203 12.14 6.21 23.19
N ILE A 204 11.64 4.95 23.19
CA ILE A 204 12.30 3.85 23.89
C ILE A 204 13.67 3.55 23.26
N ASP A 205 13.77 3.63 21.91
CA ASP A 205 15.03 3.39 21.22
C ASP A 205 16.10 4.43 21.52
N LYS A 206 15.71 5.67 21.76
CA LYS A 206 16.62 6.77 22.11
C LYS A 206 17.19 6.69 23.53
N LYS A 207 16.56 5.94 24.44
CA LYS A 207 17.02 5.81 25.82
C LYS A 207 18.26 4.89 25.90
N GLU A 208 19.22 5.25 26.74
CA GLU A 208 20.42 4.45 27.02
C GLU A 208 20.11 3.32 28.01
N ASN A 209 19.22 2.41 27.60
CA ASN A 209 18.87 1.24 28.40
C ASN A 209 19.45 -0.04 27.78
N PRO A 210 19.73 -1.10 28.57
CA PRO A 210 20.08 -2.41 28.06
C PRO A 210 19.03 -2.93 27.05
N ASN A 211 19.47 -3.64 26.02
CA ASN A 211 18.61 -4.14 24.94
C ASN A 211 17.43 -4.98 25.47
N VAL A 212 17.65 -5.79 26.52
CA VAL A 212 16.60 -6.60 27.14
C VAL A 212 15.47 -5.72 27.70
N ILE A 213 15.83 -4.64 28.39
CA ILE A 213 14.85 -3.69 28.96
C ILE A 213 14.08 -2.98 27.84
N LYS A 214 14.79 -2.58 26.77
CA LYS A 214 14.14 -2.00 25.57
C LYS A 214 13.12 -2.95 24.96
N VAL A 215 13.47 -4.22 24.77
CA VAL A 215 12.58 -5.25 24.22
C VAL A 215 11.35 -5.45 25.10
N LEU A 216 11.53 -5.62 26.40
CA LEU A 216 10.42 -5.77 27.35
C LEU A 216 9.50 -4.55 27.38
N SER A 217 10.07 -3.34 27.33
CA SER A 217 9.30 -2.09 27.28
C SER A 217 8.49 -1.90 26.00
N LYS A 218 8.94 -2.47 24.88
CA LYS A 218 8.23 -2.41 23.58
C LYS A 218 7.10 -3.43 23.45
N LEU A 219 7.17 -4.53 24.19
CA LEU A 219 6.19 -5.63 24.05
C LEU A 219 4.73 -5.19 24.23
N PRO A 220 4.34 -4.40 25.25
CA PRO A 220 2.97 -3.92 25.39
C PRO A 220 2.52 -3.05 24.20
N ILE A 221 3.45 -2.29 23.60
CA ILE A 221 3.17 -1.44 22.44
C ILE A 221 2.91 -2.30 21.21
N PHE A 222 3.71 -3.36 20.97
CA PHE A 222 3.45 -4.29 19.87
C PHE A 222 2.11 -5.02 20.03
N ILE A 223 1.76 -5.45 21.23
CA ILE A 223 0.47 -6.06 21.53
C ILE A 223 -0.67 -5.06 21.23
N SER A 224 -0.53 -3.80 21.67
CA SER A 224 -1.51 -2.74 21.36
C SER A 224 -1.65 -2.52 19.86
N ASN A 225 -0.55 -2.44 19.12
CA ASN A 225 -0.59 -2.26 17.66
C ASN A 225 -1.25 -3.46 16.97
N GLY A 226 -0.91 -4.68 17.36
CA GLY A 226 -1.54 -5.90 16.86
C GLY A 226 -3.07 -5.90 17.10
N TYR A 227 -3.48 -5.51 18.31
CA TYR A 227 -4.90 -5.36 18.63
C TYR A 227 -5.59 -4.32 17.73
N GLN A 228 -4.99 -3.12 17.53
CA GLN A 228 -5.58 -2.11 16.66
C GLN A 228 -5.70 -2.61 15.21
N LEU A 229 -4.67 -3.26 14.67
CA LEU A 229 -4.69 -3.82 13.31
C LEU A 229 -5.75 -4.91 13.14
N ILE A 230 -5.88 -5.82 14.12
CA ILE A 230 -6.93 -6.84 14.12
C ILE A 230 -8.30 -6.19 14.12
N ARG A 231 -8.54 -5.19 14.96
CA ARG A 231 -9.82 -4.48 15.03
C ARG A 231 -10.13 -3.72 13.74
N LEU A 232 -9.13 -3.12 13.08
CA LEU A 232 -9.27 -2.50 11.76
C LEU A 232 -9.63 -3.53 10.69
N TYR A 233 -8.95 -4.68 10.71
CA TYR A 233 -9.22 -5.76 9.79
C TYR A 233 -10.62 -6.36 9.95
N LEU A 234 -11.14 -6.41 11.18
CA LEU A 234 -12.47 -6.97 11.49
C LEU A 234 -13.63 -5.98 11.28
N LEU A 235 -13.38 -4.72 10.92
CA LEU A 235 -14.46 -3.80 10.54
C LEU A 235 -15.22 -4.40 9.34
N LYS A 236 -16.54 -4.24 9.31
CA LYS A 236 -17.34 -4.71 8.18
C LYS A 236 -16.86 -4.01 6.90
N PRO A 237 -16.35 -4.73 5.91
CA PRO A 237 -15.86 -4.11 4.68
C PRO A 237 -17.01 -3.51 3.87
N LEU A 238 -16.67 -2.61 2.96
CA LEU A 238 -17.58 -2.15 1.93
C LEU A 238 -17.42 -3.06 0.71
N GLU A 239 -18.53 -3.55 0.18
CA GLU A 239 -18.54 -4.33 -1.06
C GLU A 239 -18.33 -3.38 -2.25
N SER A 240 -17.72 -3.87 -3.32
CA SER A 240 -17.47 -3.06 -4.53
C SER A 240 -18.75 -2.53 -5.15
N ASP A 241 -19.83 -3.33 -5.08
CA ASP A 241 -21.12 -3.00 -5.67
C ASP A 241 -21.90 -1.94 -4.86
N ASP A 242 -21.68 -1.90 -3.54
CA ASP A 242 -22.27 -0.91 -2.63
C ASP A 242 -21.57 0.45 -2.71
N PHE A 243 -20.39 0.47 -3.32
CA PHE A 243 -19.52 1.61 -3.35
C PHE A 243 -19.42 2.19 -4.77
N GLN A 244 -20.24 3.18 -5.06
CA GLN A 244 -20.10 3.97 -6.29
C GLN A 244 -19.16 5.15 -6.01
N PRO A 245 -17.90 5.11 -6.51
CA PRO A 245 -17.02 6.26 -6.38
C PRO A 245 -17.67 7.44 -7.09
N SER A 246 -17.97 8.49 -6.35
CA SER A 246 -18.35 9.76 -6.97
C SER A 246 -17.16 10.31 -7.72
N ILE A 247 -16.96 9.84 -8.94
CA ILE A 247 -16.02 10.42 -9.88
C ILE A 247 -16.66 11.71 -10.37
N ARG A 248 -16.38 12.79 -9.69
CA ARG A 248 -16.54 14.14 -10.21
C ARG A 248 -15.22 14.88 -10.11
#